data_73933cf5a821aea538a79f8103a8f21e
#
_entry.id   73933cf5a821aea538a79f8103a8f21e
#
_cell.length_a   1.000
_cell.length_b   1.000
_cell.length_c   1.000
_cell.angle_alpha   90.00
_cell.angle_beta   90.00
_cell.angle_gamma   90.00
#
_symmetry.space_group_name_H-M   'P 1'
#
loop_
_entity.id
_entity.type
_entity.pdbx_description
1 polymer ?
#
loop_
_entity_poly.entity_id
_entity_poly.type
_entity_poly.pdbx_seq_one_letter_code
_entity_poly.pdbx_strand_id
1 'polypeptide(L)'
;MGSKRGRSVIAATSIFLAMSCLNSISTTQVGTSMLDSDTFCISDQYIMQSYFTTQSSLNESEFRHLHKECSENIPYEDVPAVATLQHRDVTGEGSHRHLLTTIKLRSFHLQSHLHELVIVERLPLGVFADPFELQSLQQRRAFRDVSVFGDTDLEQPSFRSNRSVVEIHVEINGNGETSVKLPLHARYQPIGESGYSRVEFGEPDLFLCSRHVPNQEHEQRRCLVLSVGRSKTQTRSVFWEIPAGIRSHTEYVSVVTFVAAVLSAFSILVASVLSSKVESCKNTKEL
;
A
#
# COMPACT_ATOMS: atom_id res chain seq x y z
N MET A 1 -79.32 -1.45 23.10
CA MET A 1 -79.08 -1.29 24.55
C MET A 1 -77.72 -0.64 24.65
N GLY A 2 -77.63 0.54 24.89
CA GLY A 2 -77.84 1.41 26.03
C GLY A 2 -76.46 1.94 26.37
N SER A 3 -76.21 3.22 26.08
CA SER A 3 -76.32 4.36 26.99
C SER A 3 -75.07 4.53 27.82
N LYS A 4 -74.41 5.61 27.92
CA LYS A 4 -74.62 7.06 28.09
C LYS A 4 -73.22 7.65 28.41
N ARG A 5 -72.88 8.81 27.84
CA ARG A 5 -72.92 10.17 28.40
C ARG A 5 -71.87 10.50 29.48
N GLY A 6 -71.21 11.61 29.22
CA GLY A 6 -70.86 12.71 30.14
C GLY A 6 -69.58 13.40 29.70
N ARG A 7 -69.55 14.50 28.96
CA ARG A 7 -69.77 15.91 29.28
C ARG A 7 -69.05 16.40 30.54
N SER A 8 -68.02 17.28 30.35
CA SER A 8 -68.02 18.69 30.79
C SER A 8 -66.64 19.26 30.67
N VAL A 9 -66.32 20.25 29.93
CA VAL A 9 -66.60 21.70 29.87
C VAL A 9 -65.82 22.52 30.93
N ILE A 10 -65.24 23.63 30.42
CA ILE A 10 -64.89 24.92 31.08
C ILE A 10 -63.45 24.94 31.60
N ALA A 11 -62.68 25.98 31.42
CA ALA A 11 -62.64 27.26 30.71
C ALA A 11 -61.25 27.84 30.78
N ALA A 12 -60.88 28.46 29.76
CA ALA A 12 -60.33 29.81 29.59
C ALA A 12 -59.74 30.51 30.81
N THR A 13 -58.54 30.97 30.67
CA THR A 13 -58.21 32.40 30.86
C THR A 13 -56.87 32.73 30.18
N SER A 14 -56.97 33.69 29.33
CA SER A 14 -55.91 34.49 28.72
C SER A 14 -55.25 35.35 29.76
N ILE A 15 -53.91 35.51 29.66
CA ILE A 15 -53.29 36.79 30.01
C ILE A 15 -52.14 37.04 29.02
N PHE A 16 -52.33 38.12 28.29
CA PHE A 16 -51.30 38.84 27.53
C PHE A 16 -50.21 39.31 28.42
N LEU A 17 -48.96 39.16 27.92
CA LEU A 17 -47.94 40.20 28.12
C LEU A 17 -46.98 40.17 26.94
N ALA A 18 -47.17 41.15 26.12
CA ALA A 18 -46.20 41.61 25.14
C ALA A 18 -45.10 42.33 25.89
N MET A 19 -43.84 42.12 25.50
CA MET A 19 -42.91 43.24 25.37
C MET A 19 -41.60 42.78 24.73
N SER A 20 -41.37 43.42 23.61
CA SER A 20 -40.10 44.06 23.18
C SER A 20 -39.03 43.18 22.59
N CYS A 21 -39.04 43.14 21.30
CA CYS A 21 -37.97 43.52 20.37
C CYS A 21 -36.59 43.77 21.00
N LEU A 22 -35.65 42.95 20.63
CA LEU A 22 -34.35 43.44 20.19
C LEU A 22 -33.83 42.48 19.12
N ASN A 23 -33.86 43.01 17.90
CA ASN A 23 -33.15 42.43 16.78
C ASN A 23 -31.65 42.32 17.12
N SER A 24 -31.20 41.11 17.41
CA SER A 24 -29.82 40.77 17.18
C SER A 24 -29.78 40.00 15.87
N ILE A 25 -29.45 40.71 14.81
CA ILE A 25 -28.98 40.14 13.58
C ILE A 25 -27.66 39.46 13.91
N SER A 26 -27.73 38.20 14.28
CA SER A 26 -26.58 37.32 14.21
C SER A 26 -26.29 37.13 12.73
N THR A 27 -25.37 37.91 12.23
CA THR A 27 -24.65 37.62 11.03
C THR A 27 -24.03 36.24 11.25
N THR A 28 -24.68 35.21 10.76
CA THR A 28 -24.07 33.91 10.59
C THR A 28 -22.96 34.15 9.57
N GLN A 29 -21.79 34.40 10.09
CA GLN A 29 -20.59 34.14 9.30
C GLN A 29 -20.68 32.66 8.96
N VAL A 30 -21.00 32.39 7.70
CA VAL A 30 -20.69 31.15 7.05
C VAL A 30 -19.16 31.12 7.01
N GLY A 31 -18.58 30.75 8.15
CA GLY A 31 -17.23 30.27 8.19
C GLY A 31 -17.24 29.01 7.33
N THR A 32 -16.79 29.16 6.12
CA THR A 32 -16.23 28.06 5.35
C THR A 32 -15.11 27.48 6.20
N SER A 33 -15.45 26.55 7.11
CA SER A 33 -14.50 25.59 7.62
C SER A 33 -14.14 24.66 6.47
N MET A 34 -13.32 25.17 5.55
CA MET A 34 -12.61 24.32 4.61
C MET A 34 -11.68 23.43 5.41
N LEU A 35 -12.14 22.22 5.62
CA LEU A 35 -11.39 20.96 5.75
C LEU A 35 -9.92 21.09 6.18
N ASP A 36 -9.73 21.18 7.48
CA ASP A 36 -8.44 20.94 8.14
C ASP A 36 -8.20 19.42 8.36
N SER A 37 -8.96 18.56 7.67
CA SER A 37 -8.98 17.12 7.94
C SER A 37 -7.93 16.31 7.19
N ASP A 38 -7.21 16.90 6.24
CA ASP A 38 -6.31 16.16 5.36
C ASP A 38 -4.82 16.32 5.73
N THR A 39 -4.50 17.04 6.80
CA THR A 39 -3.13 17.29 7.25
C THR A 39 -2.84 16.58 8.56
N PHE A 40 -1.71 15.89 8.65
CA PHE A 40 -1.25 15.21 9.87
C PHE A 40 0.26 15.34 10.06
N CYS A 41 0.72 15.05 11.27
CA CYS A 41 2.15 15.09 11.60
C CYS A 41 2.68 13.73 11.98
N ILE A 42 3.90 13.44 11.52
CA ILE A 42 4.62 12.22 11.84
C ILE A 42 5.97 12.57 12.47
N SER A 43 6.36 11.80 13.47
CA SER A 43 7.68 11.86 14.11
C SER A 43 8.65 10.81 13.56
N ASP A 44 8.10 9.75 12.97
CA ASP A 44 8.87 8.64 12.41
C ASP A 44 9.37 8.96 11.01
N GLN A 45 10.39 8.23 10.56
CA GLN A 45 10.94 8.37 9.21
C GLN A 45 9.90 7.98 8.15
N TYR A 46 9.08 6.97 8.43
CA TYR A 46 8.05 6.48 7.51
C TYR A 46 6.67 6.60 8.14
N ILE A 47 5.66 6.92 7.33
CA ILE A 47 4.25 6.97 7.74
C ILE A 47 3.81 5.58 8.21
N MET A 48 4.20 4.54 7.47
CA MET A 48 3.81 3.17 7.75
C MET A 48 4.51 2.58 8.98
N GLN A 49 5.63 3.15 9.42
CA GLN A 49 6.33 2.74 10.64
C GLN A 49 5.43 2.88 11.87
N SER A 50 4.81 4.03 12.04
CA SER A 50 3.85 4.28 13.14
C SER A 50 2.68 3.31 13.09
N TYR A 51 2.18 2.99 11.90
CA TYR A 51 1.07 2.05 11.72
C TYR A 51 1.43 0.64 12.18
N PHE A 52 2.53 0.09 11.68
CA PHE A 52 2.94 -1.28 12.00
C PHE A 52 3.52 -1.46 13.39
N THR A 53 3.85 -0.38 14.11
CA THR A 53 4.20 -0.44 15.53
C THR A 53 2.99 -0.77 16.40
N THR A 54 1.79 -0.33 15.98
CA THR A 54 0.54 -0.52 16.72
C THR A 54 -0.27 -1.72 16.24
N GLN A 55 -0.07 -2.18 15.00
CA GLN A 55 -0.87 -3.23 14.37
C GLN A 55 0.00 -4.23 13.59
N SER A 56 -0.28 -5.52 13.77
CA SER A 56 0.45 -6.60 13.09
C SER A 56 -0.09 -6.94 11.69
N SER A 57 -1.24 -6.38 11.29
CA SER A 57 -1.86 -6.66 9.99
C SER A 57 -2.50 -5.41 9.39
N LEU A 58 -2.56 -5.37 8.05
CA LEU A 58 -3.11 -4.25 7.32
C LEU A 58 -4.64 -4.23 7.38
N ASN A 59 -5.20 -3.26 8.10
CA ASN A 59 -6.64 -2.98 8.09
C ASN A 59 -6.89 -1.64 7.38
N GLU A 60 -7.49 -1.67 6.19
CA GLU A 60 -7.71 -0.49 5.33
C GLU A 60 -8.59 0.59 5.99
N SER A 61 -9.47 0.21 6.92
CA SER A 61 -10.35 1.15 7.60
C SER A 61 -9.63 1.97 8.66
N GLU A 62 -8.60 1.41 9.28
CA GLU A 62 -7.89 2.03 10.39
C GLU A 62 -6.75 2.94 9.94
N PHE A 63 -6.20 2.72 8.76
CA PHE A 63 -5.16 3.58 8.18
C PHE A 63 -5.58 5.05 8.09
N ARG A 64 -6.86 5.33 7.84
CA ARG A 64 -7.41 6.69 7.76
C ARG A 64 -7.51 7.39 9.12
N HIS A 65 -7.40 6.67 10.23
CA HIS A 65 -7.54 7.23 11.59
C HIS A 65 -6.19 7.50 12.30
N LEU A 66 -5.07 7.26 11.62
CA LEU A 66 -3.73 7.51 12.17
C LEU A 66 -3.31 8.99 12.18
N HIS A 67 -4.25 9.89 11.92
CA HIS A 67 -3.98 11.31 11.89
C HIS A 67 -3.72 11.84 13.30
N LYS A 68 -2.47 12.04 13.62
CA LYS A 68 -2.07 12.77 14.83
C LYS A 68 -2.14 14.27 14.51
N GLU A 69 -2.88 15.02 15.32
CA GLU A 69 -2.95 16.47 15.20
C GLU A 69 -1.54 17.09 15.23
N CYS A 70 -1.31 18.05 14.35
CA CYS A 70 -0.04 18.76 14.29
C CYS A 70 0.09 19.74 15.45
N SER A 71 1.28 19.93 15.97
CA SER A 71 1.60 21.07 16.84
C SER A 71 1.39 22.38 16.06
N GLU A 72 0.73 23.37 16.66
CA GLU A 72 0.30 24.63 16.00
C GLU A 72 1.42 25.46 15.37
N ASN A 73 2.68 25.15 15.64
CA ASN A 73 3.83 25.99 15.24
C ASN A 73 4.46 25.64 13.89
N ILE A 74 3.89 24.69 13.13
CA ILE A 74 4.43 24.35 11.80
C ILE A 74 3.79 25.28 10.75
N PRO A 75 4.59 26.10 10.02
CA PRO A 75 4.06 27.01 9.01
C PRO A 75 3.23 26.26 7.98
N TYR A 76 2.01 26.76 7.74
CA TYR A 76 1.13 26.27 6.69
C TYR A 76 1.41 27.06 5.41
N GLU A 77 1.77 26.36 4.35
CA GLU A 77 1.76 26.90 3.00
C GLU A 77 0.55 26.31 2.27
N ASP A 78 -0.21 27.15 1.57
CA ASP A 78 -1.34 26.70 0.74
C ASP A 78 -0.86 25.80 -0.40
N VAL A 79 -0.88 24.50 -0.16
CA VAL A 79 -0.44 23.49 -1.13
C VAL A 79 -1.67 22.91 -1.84
N PRO A 80 -1.64 22.73 -3.15
CA PRO A 80 -2.71 22.07 -3.86
C PRO A 80 -2.80 20.61 -3.44
N ALA A 81 -3.94 20.23 -2.88
CA ALA A 81 -4.23 18.88 -2.36
C ALA A 81 -4.58 17.85 -3.45
N VAL A 82 -4.34 18.16 -4.74
CA VAL A 82 -4.80 17.29 -5.84
C VAL A 82 -3.64 16.78 -6.67
N ALA A 83 -3.47 15.46 -6.64
CA ALA A 83 -2.61 14.73 -7.56
C ALA A 83 -3.44 14.06 -8.67
N THR A 84 -2.88 13.88 -9.84
CA THR A 84 -3.51 13.15 -10.94
C THR A 84 -2.60 11.99 -11.34
N LEU A 85 -3.14 10.77 -11.27
CA LEU A 85 -2.50 9.60 -11.87
C LEU A 85 -2.62 9.71 -13.39
N GLN A 86 -1.48 9.90 -14.06
CA GLN A 86 -1.43 10.02 -15.51
C GLN A 86 -1.28 8.66 -16.19
N HIS A 87 -0.42 7.83 -15.63
CA HIS A 87 -0.15 6.50 -16.14
C HIS A 87 0.14 5.55 -15.00
N ARG A 88 -0.44 4.34 -15.09
CA ARG A 88 -0.17 3.24 -14.16
C ARG A 88 -0.32 1.93 -14.90
N ASP A 89 0.75 1.14 -14.93
CA ASP A 89 0.78 -0.13 -15.65
C ASP A 89 1.82 -1.09 -15.08
N VAL A 90 1.63 -2.39 -15.30
CA VAL A 90 2.59 -3.45 -14.96
C VAL A 90 3.34 -3.86 -16.21
N THR A 91 4.64 -3.59 -16.24
CA THR A 91 5.52 -3.83 -17.39
C THR A 91 6.52 -4.94 -17.10
N GLY A 92 7.00 -5.62 -18.15
CA GLY A 92 7.94 -6.73 -18.06
C GLY A 92 7.29 -8.09 -18.30
N GLU A 93 8.07 -9.15 -18.14
CA GLU A 93 7.66 -10.53 -18.41
C GLU A 93 7.97 -11.46 -17.23
N GLY A 94 7.31 -12.61 -17.20
CA GLY A 94 7.56 -13.64 -16.19
C GLY A 94 7.06 -13.28 -14.79
N SER A 95 7.79 -13.74 -13.79
CA SER A 95 7.49 -13.57 -12.36
C SER A 95 8.12 -12.32 -11.73
N HIS A 96 8.94 -11.60 -12.47
CA HIS A 96 9.56 -10.33 -12.07
C HIS A 96 9.10 -9.23 -13.00
N ARG A 97 8.33 -8.29 -12.50
CA ARG A 97 7.75 -7.17 -13.27
C ARG A 97 7.92 -5.86 -12.54
N HIS A 98 7.58 -4.78 -13.22
CA HIS A 98 7.67 -3.45 -12.65
C HIS A 98 6.30 -2.77 -12.70
N LEU A 99 5.89 -2.22 -11.58
CA LEU A 99 4.75 -1.31 -11.51
C LEU A 99 5.25 0.11 -11.83
N LEU A 100 4.85 0.62 -12.99
CA LEU A 100 5.13 1.99 -13.40
C LEU A 100 3.98 2.89 -12.97
N THR A 101 4.26 3.93 -12.20
CA THR A 101 3.27 4.90 -11.75
C THR A 101 3.78 6.30 -12.06
N THR A 102 3.03 7.07 -12.85
CA THR A 102 3.32 8.47 -13.17
C THR A 102 2.26 9.36 -12.56
N ILE A 103 2.70 10.31 -11.76
CA ILE A 103 1.87 11.21 -10.97
C ILE A 103 2.16 12.64 -11.38
N LYS A 104 1.13 13.45 -11.54
CA LYS A 104 1.23 14.88 -11.77
C LYS A 104 0.48 15.65 -10.70
N LEU A 105 1.18 16.55 -10.03
CA LEU A 105 0.61 17.49 -9.08
C LEU A 105 0.06 18.71 -9.81
N ARG A 106 -1.16 19.13 -9.48
CA ARG A 106 -1.77 20.35 -10.03
C ARG A 106 -1.24 21.57 -9.28
N SER A 107 -1.02 22.65 -10.04
CA SER A 107 -0.65 23.98 -9.52
C SER A 107 0.59 23.96 -8.62
N PHE A 108 1.66 23.29 -9.08
CA PHE A 108 2.89 23.18 -8.33
C PHE A 108 3.74 24.42 -8.53
N HIS A 109 3.58 25.43 -7.65
CA HIS A 109 4.45 26.61 -7.56
C HIS A 109 5.34 26.61 -6.31
N LEU A 110 5.38 25.49 -5.60
CA LEU A 110 6.11 25.38 -4.35
C LEU A 110 7.62 25.34 -4.55
N GLN A 111 8.31 25.75 -3.49
CA GLN A 111 9.73 25.47 -3.31
C GLN A 111 9.90 23.94 -3.22
N SER A 112 10.02 23.29 -4.38
CA SER A 112 10.04 21.84 -4.54
C SER A 112 11.10 21.12 -3.67
N HIS A 113 12.14 21.88 -3.25
CA HIS A 113 13.20 21.35 -2.39
C HIS A 113 12.81 21.18 -0.92
N LEU A 114 11.70 21.79 -0.48
CA LEU A 114 11.20 21.66 0.90
C LEU A 114 10.21 20.50 1.10
N HIS A 115 9.70 19.94 0.00
CA HIS A 115 8.68 18.89 0.03
C HIS A 115 9.13 17.65 -0.70
N GLU A 116 8.57 16.53 -0.31
CA GLU A 116 8.73 15.23 -0.97
C GLU A 116 7.35 14.59 -1.19
N LEU A 117 7.22 13.86 -2.27
CA LEU A 117 6.05 13.04 -2.53
C LEU A 117 6.28 11.67 -1.91
N VAL A 118 5.38 11.28 -1.01
CA VAL A 118 5.36 9.94 -0.42
C VAL A 118 4.24 9.13 -1.06
N ILE A 119 4.59 7.97 -1.58
CA ILE A 119 3.71 7.04 -2.27
C ILE A 119 3.62 5.77 -1.43
N VAL A 120 2.43 5.41 -0.99
CA VAL A 120 2.17 4.19 -0.24
C VAL A 120 1.45 3.21 -1.15
N GLU A 121 2.17 2.17 -1.58
CA GLU A 121 1.66 1.10 -2.43
C GLU A 121 1.25 -0.10 -1.59
N ARG A 122 -0.04 -0.40 -1.56
CA ARG A 122 -0.59 -1.59 -0.91
C ARG A 122 -0.58 -2.75 -1.88
N LEU A 123 0.38 -3.66 -1.72
CA LEU A 123 0.54 -4.78 -2.63
C LEU A 123 -0.61 -5.80 -2.47
N PRO A 124 -1.13 -6.34 -3.58
CA PRO A 124 -2.11 -7.42 -3.52
C PRO A 124 -1.48 -8.72 -3.01
N LEU A 125 -2.29 -9.62 -2.46
CA LEU A 125 -1.84 -10.98 -2.15
C LEU A 125 -1.24 -11.64 -3.40
N GLY A 126 -0.15 -12.36 -3.20
CA GLY A 126 0.53 -13.05 -4.30
C GLY A 126 1.60 -12.24 -5.01
N VAL A 127 1.84 -11.00 -4.56
CA VAL A 127 2.92 -10.13 -5.05
C VAL A 127 3.70 -9.58 -3.86
N PHE A 128 5.00 -9.43 -4.01
CA PHE A 128 5.86 -8.78 -3.03
C PHE A 128 6.92 -7.91 -3.70
N ALA A 129 7.47 -6.99 -2.94
CA ALA A 129 8.66 -6.23 -3.30
C ALA A 129 9.83 -6.73 -2.43
N ASP A 130 10.97 -6.98 -3.06
CA ASP A 130 12.17 -7.43 -2.34
C ASP A 130 12.85 -6.24 -1.65
N PRO A 131 12.94 -6.22 -0.29
CA PRO A 131 13.58 -5.13 0.43
C PRO A 131 15.05 -4.90 0.02
N PHE A 132 15.78 -5.96 -0.32
CA PHE A 132 17.19 -5.87 -0.71
C PHE A 132 17.35 -5.26 -2.11
N GLU A 133 16.46 -5.61 -3.04
CA GLU A 133 16.43 -4.98 -4.37
C GLU A 133 16.09 -3.50 -4.24
N LEU A 134 15.08 -3.15 -3.42
CA LEU A 134 14.71 -1.76 -3.19
C LEU A 134 15.83 -0.95 -2.54
N GLN A 135 16.54 -1.51 -1.56
CA GLN A 135 17.70 -0.87 -0.95
C GLN A 135 18.82 -0.60 -1.98
N SER A 136 19.06 -1.54 -2.89
CA SER A 136 20.02 -1.35 -4.00
C SER A 136 19.60 -0.22 -4.93
N LEU A 137 18.31 -0.08 -5.23
CA LEU A 137 17.76 0.99 -6.06
C LEU A 137 17.84 2.35 -5.35
N GLN A 138 17.59 2.39 -4.04
CA GLN A 138 17.78 3.59 -3.21
C GLN A 138 19.24 4.06 -3.25
N GLN A 139 20.22 3.17 -3.10
CA GLN A 139 21.64 3.49 -3.21
C GLN A 139 21.99 4.08 -4.59
N ARG A 140 21.31 3.65 -5.64
CA ARG A 140 21.42 4.19 -7.00
C ARG A 140 20.61 5.45 -7.24
N ARG A 141 19.94 5.99 -6.22
CA ARG A 141 19.09 7.19 -6.27
C ARG A 141 17.87 7.06 -7.19
N ALA A 142 17.36 5.84 -7.42
CA ALA A 142 16.08 5.65 -8.09
C ALA A 142 14.92 6.15 -7.23
N PHE A 143 15.07 6.06 -5.92
CA PHE A 143 14.19 6.62 -4.89
C PHE A 143 15.06 7.45 -3.94
N ARG A 144 14.44 8.45 -3.31
CA ARG A 144 15.09 9.18 -2.21
C ARG A 144 15.21 8.27 -0.99
N ASP A 145 14.08 7.64 -0.65
CA ASP A 145 13.98 6.66 0.42
C ASP A 145 12.89 5.64 0.10
N VAL A 146 13.00 4.43 0.63
CA VAL A 146 12.02 3.36 0.40
C VAL A 146 12.08 2.32 1.52
N SER A 147 10.92 1.85 1.94
CA SER A 147 10.81 0.77 2.92
C SER A 147 9.63 -0.14 2.64
N VAL A 148 9.74 -1.41 3.04
CA VAL A 148 8.68 -2.41 2.94
C VAL A 148 8.19 -2.74 4.34
N PHE A 149 6.88 -2.75 4.52
CA PHE A 149 6.19 -3.05 5.78
C PHE A 149 5.26 -4.23 5.60
N GLY A 150 5.00 -4.97 6.68
CA GLY A 150 4.14 -6.15 6.67
C GLY A 150 4.93 -7.43 6.38
N ASP A 151 4.36 -8.31 5.54
CA ASP A 151 4.97 -9.61 5.25
C ASP A 151 6.14 -9.48 4.26
N THR A 152 7.34 -9.64 4.78
CA THR A 152 8.61 -9.61 4.02
C THR A 152 9.22 -10.99 3.82
N ASP A 153 8.52 -12.07 4.17
CA ASP A 153 8.99 -13.43 3.88
C ASP A 153 8.88 -13.69 2.38
N LEU A 154 10.03 -13.74 1.71
CA LEU A 154 10.11 -13.84 0.25
C LEU A 154 9.75 -15.22 -0.29
N GLU A 155 9.84 -16.26 0.54
CA GLU A 155 9.66 -17.66 0.12
C GLU A 155 8.24 -18.18 0.31
N GLN A 156 7.40 -17.47 1.07
CA GLN A 156 6.05 -17.92 1.32
C GLN A 156 5.18 -17.87 0.05
N PRO A 157 4.38 -18.94 -0.20
CA PRO A 157 3.42 -18.94 -1.29
C PRO A 157 2.25 -17.99 -0.99
N SER A 158 1.56 -17.54 -2.03
CA SER A 158 0.52 -16.51 -1.93
C SER A 158 -0.61 -16.83 -0.94
N PHE A 159 -0.96 -18.11 -0.79
CA PHE A 159 -2.04 -18.55 0.11
C PHE A 159 -1.65 -18.63 1.60
N ARG A 160 -0.37 -18.45 1.93
CA ARG A 160 0.14 -18.37 3.31
C ARG A 160 0.67 -16.99 3.66
N SER A 161 0.98 -16.18 2.67
CA SER A 161 1.52 -14.84 2.86
C SER A 161 0.43 -13.85 3.27
N ASN A 162 0.83 -12.83 4.01
CA ASN A 162 0.02 -11.64 4.23
C ASN A 162 0.35 -10.56 3.20
N ARG A 163 -0.44 -9.48 3.20
CA ARG A 163 -0.16 -8.30 2.38
C ARG A 163 1.04 -7.54 2.92
N SER A 164 1.78 -6.94 2.02
CA SER A 164 2.83 -5.97 2.33
C SER A 164 2.50 -4.61 1.72
N VAL A 165 3.17 -3.59 2.25
CA VAL A 165 3.06 -2.20 1.82
C VAL A 165 4.45 -1.69 1.52
N VAL A 166 4.60 -0.96 0.44
CA VAL A 166 5.83 -0.26 0.10
C VAL A 166 5.61 1.23 0.23
N GLU A 167 6.38 1.89 1.08
CA GLU A 167 6.41 3.34 1.19
C GLU A 167 7.64 3.86 0.43
N ILE A 168 7.39 4.76 -0.52
CA ILE A 168 8.39 5.28 -1.45
C ILE A 168 8.43 6.80 -1.35
N HIS A 169 9.58 7.34 -1.05
CA HIS A 169 9.82 8.78 -1.00
C HIS A 169 10.54 9.24 -2.27
N VAL A 170 9.97 10.19 -2.97
CA VAL A 170 10.53 10.70 -4.22
C VAL A 170 10.56 12.21 -4.25
N GLU A 171 11.54 12.74 -4.96
CA GLU A 171 11.60 14.17 -5.23
C GLU A 171 10.60 14.57 -6.30
N ILE A 172 10.03 15.75 -6.14
CA ILE A 172 9.11 16.31 -7.10
C ILE A 172 9.90 17.12 -8.11
N ASN A 173 9.79 16.76 -9.38
CA ASN A 173 10.41 17.51 -10.46
C ASN A 173 9.82 18.91 -10.58
N GLY A 174 10.58 19.86 -11.14
CA GLY A 174 10.15 21.26 -11.29
C GLY A 174 8.87 21.46 -12.12
N ASN A 175 8.49 20.48 -12.95
CA ASN A 175 7.23 20.46 -13.70
C ASN A 175 6.05 19.84 -12.93
N GLY A 176 6.28 19.41 -11.68
CA GLY A 176 5.28 18.73 -10.85
C GLY A 176 4.95 17.30 -11.27
N GLU A 177 5.73 16.72 -12.18
CA GLU A 177 5.53 15.35 -12.66
C GLU A 177 6.61 14.42 -12.10
N THR A 178 6.20 13.28 -11.57
CA THR A 178 7.09 12.27 -10.99
C THR A 178 6.69 10.90 -11.50
N SER A 179 7.67 10.11 -11.92
CA SER A 179 7.47 8.73 -12.36
C SER A 179 8.28 7.78 -11.52
N VAL A 180 7.62 6.73 -11.02
CA VAL A 180 8.20 5.70 -10.17
C VAL A 180 8.06 4.35 -10.85
N LYS A 181 9.15 3.57 -10.83
CA LYS A 181 9.21 2.22 -11.35
C LYS A 181 9.55 1.29 -10.18
N LEU A 182 8.53 0.61 -9.64
CA LEU A 182 8.65 -0.30 -8.51
C LEU A 182 8.83 -1.74 -9.00
N PRO A 183 9.95 -2.42 -8.71
CA PRO A 183 10.12 -3.83 -9.03
C PRO A 183 9.24 -4.68 -8.12
N LEU A 184 8.62 -5.70 -8.70
CA LEU A 184 7.68 -6.59 -8.05
C LEU A 184 7.94 -8.03 -8.45
N HIS A 185 7.78 -8.93 -7.51
CA HIS A 185 7.92 -10.36 -7.67
C HIS A 185 6.59 -11.07 -7.43
N ALA A 186 6.30 -12.07 -8.26
CA ALA A 186 5.16 -12.95 -8.05
C ALA A 186 5.51 -14.06 -7.07
N ARG A 187 4.64 -14.28 -6.07
CA ARG A 187 4.67 -15.47 -5.23
C ARG A 187 4.11 -16.68 -5.96
N TYR A 188 4.44 -17.88 -5.52
CA TYR A 188 3.79 -19.09 -6.01
C TYR A 188 2.29 -19.02 -5.76
N GLN A 189 1.52 -19.13 -6.85
CA GLN A 189 0.07 -19.05 -6.83
C GLN A 189 -0.57 -20.41 -6.58
N PRO A 190 -1.78 -20.49 -6.01
CA PRO A 190 -2.52 -21.75 -5.91
C PRO A 190 -2.83 -22.32 -7.28
N ILE A 191 -2.86 -23.64 -7.36
CA ILE A 191 -3.21 -24.37 -8.58
C ILE A 191 -4.65 -24.04 -9.00
N GLY A 192 -4.83 -23.62 -10.25
CA GLY A 192 -6.12 -23.23 -10.82
C GLY A 192 -6.52 -24.08 -12.04
N GLU A 193 -7.65 -23.75 -12.66
CA GLU A 193 -8.11 -24.40 -13.88
C GLU A 193 -7.49 -23.75 -15.14
N SER A 194 -7.27 -22.42 -15.11
CA SER A 194 -6.77 -21.64 -16.24
C SER A 194 -5.25 -21.67 -16.42
N GLY A 195 -4.49 -22.11 -15.41
CA GLY A 195 -3.04 -21.98 -15.38
C GLY A 195 -2.52 -20.59 -15.06
N TYR A 196 -3.42 -19.65 -14.71
CA TYR A 196 -3.09 -18.28 -14.33
C TYR A 196 -3.89 -17.84 -13.11
N SER A 197 -3.29 -17.00 -12.28
CA SER A 197 -3.93 -16.29 -11.19
C SER A 197 -3.86 -14.79 -11.49
N ARG A 198 -5.02 -14.11 -11.43
CA ARG A 198 -5.10 -12.68 -11.66
C ARG A 198 -5.05 -11.93 -10.34
N VAL A 199 -4.09 -11.03 -10.21
CA VAL A 199 -3.99 -10.08 -9.09
C VAL A 199 -4.25 -8.66 -9.61
N GLU A 200 -4.98 -7.87 -8.83
CA GLU A 200 -5.37 -6.52 -9.17
C GLU A 200 -4.72 -5.53 -8.19
N PHE A 201 -4.14 -4.46 -8.74
CA PHE A 201 -3.51 -3.39 -7.97
C PHE A 201 -4.51 -2.27 -7.72
N GLY A 202 -4.68 -1.93 -6.45
CA GLY A 202 -5.44 -0.74 -6.05
C GLY A 202 -4.73 0.57 -6.41
N GLU A 203 -5.35 1.69 -6.08
CA GLU A 203 -4.72 3.00 -6.16
C GLU A 203 -3.74 3.19 -5.00
N PRO A 204 -2.60 3.86 -5.22
CA PRO A 204 -1.69 4.24 -4.14
C PRO A 204 -2.30 5.35 -3.30
N ASP A 205 -1.94 5.39 -2.02
CA ASP A 205 -2.15 6.58 -1.22
C ASP A 205 -0.98 7.54 -1.45
N LEU A 206 -1.31 8.82 -1.63
CA LEU A 206 -0.33 9.85 -1.95
C LEU A 206 -0.31 10.91 -0.86
N PHE A 207 0.89 11.26 -0.42
CA PHE A 207 1.10 12.29 0.59
C PHE A 207 2.16 13.28 0.12
N LEU A 208 1.95 14.53 0.43
CA LEU A 208 2.95 15.57 0.27
C LEU A 208 3.48 15.91 1.66
N CYS A 209 4.72 15.57 1.94
CA CYS A 209 5.33 15.77 3.25
C CYS A 209 6.40 16.83 3.21
N SER A 210 6.57 17.59 4.30
CA SER A 210 7.78 18.38 4.50
C SER A 210 8.99 17.45 4.57
N ARG A 211 10.10 17.88 3.95
CA ARG A 211 11.31 17.06 3.88
C ARG A 211 11.91 16.84 5.25
N HIS A 212 12.29 15.60 5.54
CA HIS A 212 13.04 15.30 6.76
C HIS A 212 14.45 15.90 6.68
N VAL A 213 14.82 16.70 7.66
CA VAL A 213 16.18 17.24 7.80
C VAL A 213 16.97 16.33 8.73
N PRO A 214 18.00 15.62 8.25
CA PRO A 214 18.86 14.82 9.11
C PRO A 214 19.54 15.74 10.13
N ASN A 215 19.54 15.37 11.40
CA ASN A 215 20.11 16.06 12.58
C ASN A 215 19.15 16.92 13.43
N GLN A 216 17.86 16.92 13.15
CA GLN A 216 16.86 17.43 14.09
C GLN A 216 16.10 16.22 14.68
N GLU A 217 16.66 15.63 15.72
CA GLU A 217 15.94 14.62 16.53
C GLU A 217 14.71 15.30 17.14
N HIS A 218 13.50 14.76 16.85
CA HIS A 218 12.19 15.20 17.30
C HIS A 218 11.44 16.26 16.47
N GLU A 219 11.88 16.62 15.28
CA GLU A 219 11.06 17.47 14.43
C GLU A 219 9.93 16.67 13.78
N GLN A 220 8.68 17.04 14.11
CA GLN A 220 7.51 16.47 13.46
C GLN A 220 7.44 16.97 12.01
N ARG A 221 7.28 16.02 11.07
CA ARG A 221 7.01 16.34 9.66
C ARG A 221 5.51 16.50 9.45
N ARG A 222 5.13 17.55 8.77
CA ARG A 222 3.75 17.74 8.32
C ARG A 222 3.55 17.04 6.98
N CYS A 223 2.51 16.23 6.91
CA CYS A 223 2.08 15.54 5.70
C CYS A 223 0.64 15.94 5.35
N LEU A 224 0.41 16.18 4.07
CA LEU A 224 -0.90 16.46 3.49
C LEU A 224 -1.34 15.27 2.66
N VAL A 225 -2.54 14.76 2.91
CA VAL A 225 -3.15 13.71 2.08
C VAL A 225 -3.55 14.31 0.74
N LEU A 226 -3.07 13.71 -0.35
CA LEU A 226 -3.43 14.16 -1.69
C LEU A 226 -4.64 13.40 -2.21
N SER A 227 -5.66 14.13 -2.61
CA SER A 227 -6.79 13.55 -3.34
C SER A 227 -6.32 13.07 -4.72
N VAL A 228 -6.54 11.79 -5.01
CA VAL A 228 -6.13 11.18 -6.28
C VAL A 228 -7.22 11.38 -7.33
N GLY A 229 -6.94 12.21 -8.32
CA GLY A 229 -7.76 12.33 -9.52
C GLY A 229 -7.30 11.35 -10.61
N ARG A 230 -8.23 10.74 -11.32
CA ARG A 230 -7.90 9.91 -12.49
C ARG A 230 -7.86 10.76 -13.76
N SER A 231 -6.88 10.51 -14.61
CA SER A 231 -6.91 11.03 -15.97
C SER A 231 -8.03 10.35 -16.76
N LYS A 232 -8.70 11.11 -17.63
CA LYS A 232 -9.76 10.57 -18.51
C LYS A 232 -9.30 9.41 -19.41
N THR A 233 -7.99 9.25 -19.58
CA THR A 233 -7.37 8.19 -20.39
C THR A 233 -7.14 6.89 -19.61
N GLN A 234 -7.22 6.91 -18.26
CA GLN A 234 -6.96 5.74 -17.44
C GLN A 234 -8.26 5.18 -16.87
N THR A 235 -8.92 4.34 -17.67
CA THR A 235 -10.18 3.67 -17.29
C THR A 235 -9.98 2.21 -16.89
N ARG A 236 -8.77 1.67 -17.01
CA ARG A 236 -8.50 0.26 -16.74
C ARG A 236 -7.88 0.05 -15.36
N SER A 237 -8.42 -0.91 -14.62
CA SER A 237 -7.76 -1.47 -13.45
C SER A 237 -6.44 -2.11 -13.88
N VAL A 238 -5.39 -1.90 -13.08
CA VAL A 238 -4.06 -2.48 -13.30
C VAL A 238 -4.06 -3.88 -12.73
N PHE A 239 -3.75 -4.87 -13.55
CA PHE A 239 -3.72 -6.25 -13.13
C PHE A 239 -2.49 -6.99 -13.69
N TRP A 240 -2.12 -8.05 -13.01
CA TRP A 240 -1.07 -8.96 -13.42
C TRP A 240 -1.61 -10.39 -13.44
N GLU A 241 -1.50 -11.06 -14.58
CA GLU A 241 -1.77 -12.48 -14.72
C GLU A 241 -0.48 -13.25 -14.41
N ILE A 242 -0.47 -13.91 -13.25
CA ILE A 242 0.68 -14.65 -12.73
C ILE A 242 0.50 -16.11 -13.14
N PRO A 243 1.50 -16.74 -13.80
CA PRO A 243 1.45 -18.16 -14.11
C PRO A 243 1.24 -19.02 -12.86
N ALA A 244 0.36 -19.99 -12.93
CA ALA A 244 0.03 -20.92 -11.88
C ALA A 244 0.01 -22.36 -12.43
N GLY A 245 0.00 -23.35 -11.55
CA GLY A 245 -0.17 -24.74 -11.97
C GLY A 245 -1.60 -25.02 -12.43
N ILE A 246 -1.75 -25.94 -13.37
CA ILE A 246 -3.04 -26.42 -13.88
C ILE A 246 -3.44 -27.65 -13.09
N ARG A 247 -4.63 -27.64 -12.51
CA ARG A 247 -5.12 -28.73 -11.63
C ARG A 247 -5.18 -30.09 -12.34
N SER A 248 -5.61 -30.13 -13.58
CA SER A 248 -5.70 -31.38 -14.37
C SER A 248 -4.32 -32.02 -14.63
N HIS A 249 -3.23 -31.27 -14.52
CA HIS A 249 -1.87 -31.80 -14.73
C HIS A 249 -1.22 -32.34 -13.45
N THR A 250 -1.86 -32.18 -12.29
CA THR A 250 -1.25 -32.50 -10.98
C THR A 250 -0.83 -33.96 -10.88
N GLU A 251 -1.67 -34.88 -11.34
CA GLU A 251 -1.38 -36.32 -11.28
C GLU A 251 -0.17 -36.68 -12.13
N TYR A 252 -0.12 -36.22 -13.38
CA TYR A 252 1.01 -36.48 -14.28
C TYR A 252 2.31 -35.89 -13.72
N VAL A 253 2.27 -34.65 -13.25
CA VAL A 253 3.45 -33.98 -12.67
C VAL A 253 3.93 -34.75 -11.45
N SER A 254 3.04 -35.16 -10.56
CA SER A 254 3.39 -35.94 -9.35
C SER A 254 4.07 -37.25 -9.70
N VAL A 255 3.55 -38.01 -10.65
CA VAL A 255 4.14 -39.28 -11.08
C VAL A 255 5.51 -39.08 -11.70
N VAL A 256 5.63 -38.15 -12.65
CA VAL A 256 6.92 -37.86 -13.34
C VAL A 256 7.97 -37.39 -12.32
N THR A 257 7.61 -36.49 -11.41
CA THR A 257 8.53 -35.98 -10.38
C THR A 257 8.98 -37.10 -9.45
N PHE A 258 8.05 -37.96 -9.01
CA PHE A 258 8.37 -39.10 -8.14
C PHE A 258 9.33 -40.06 -8.83
N VAL A 259 9.04 -40.46 -10.07
CA VAL A 259 9.91 -41.35 -10.87
C VAL A 259 11.30 -40.74 -11.07
N ALA A 260 11.37 -39.45 -11.42
CA ALA A 260 12.64 -38.76 -11.60
C ALA A 260 13.45 -38.72 -10.30
N ALA A 261 12.82 -38.45 -9.15
CA ALA A 261 13.46 -38.45 -7.85
C ALA A 261 14.03 -39.85 -7.49
N VAL A 262 13.25 -40.93 -7.71
CA VAL A 262 13.69 -42.31 -7.46
C VAL A 262 14.86 -42.67 -8.35
N LEU A 263 14.82 -42.37 -9.65
CA LEU A 263 15.90 -42.62 -10.57
C LEU A 263 17.18 -41.85 -10.20
N SER A 264 17.05 -40.61 -9.79
CA SER A 264 18.18 -39.80 -9.32
C SER A 264 18.82 -40.38 -8.06
N ALA A 265 18.01 -40.74 -7.07
CA ALA A 265 18.49 -41.39 -5.84
C ALA A 265 19.21 -42.71 -6.14
N PHE A 266 18.61 -43.55 -7.02
CA PHE A 266 19.25 -44.81 -7.43
C PHE A 266 20.57 -44.59 -8.18
N SER A 267 20.62 -43.61 -9.06
CA SER A 267 21.85 -43.27 -9.77
C SER A 267 22.98 -42.83 -8.82
N ILE A 268 22.65 -42.05 -7.79
CA ILE A 268 23.63 -41.64 -6.76
C ILE A 268 24.11 -42.85 -5.96
N LEU A 269 23.24 -43.75 -5.56
CA LEU A 269 23.57 -44.96 -4.83
C LEU A 269 24.50 -45.85 -5.66
N VAL A 270 24.18 -46.10 -6.94
CA VAL A 270 25.01 -46.89 -7.83
C VAL A 270 26.38 -46.26 -8.01
N ALA A 271 26.45 -44.96 -8.26
CA ALA A 271 27.71 -44.25 -8.41
C ALA A 271 28.57 -44.33 -7.13
N SER A 272 27.95 -44.19 -5.95
CA SER A 272 28.66 -44.30 -4.66
C SER A 272 29.24 -45.69 -4.43
N VAL A 273 28.44 -46.75 -4.72
CA VAL A 273 28.92 -48.15 -4.56
C VAL A 273 30.04 -48.48 -5.55
N LEU A 274 29.92 -48.02 -6.79
CA LEU A 274 30.98 -48.25 -7.79
C LEU A 274 32.25 -47.49 -7.45
N SER A 275 32.17 -46.26 -6.97
CA SER A 275 33.32 -45.48 -6.52
C SER A 275 34.03 -46.13 -5.35
N SER A 276 33.29 -46.60 -4.34
CA SER A 276 33.89 -47.29 -3.19
C SER A 276 34.62 -48.60 -3.56
N LYS A 277 34.14 -49.36 -4.57
CA LYS A 277 34.81 -50.55 -5.07
C LYS A 277 36.11 -50.21 -5.81
N VAL A 278 36.14 -49.13 -6.56
CA VAL A 278 37.35 -48.69 -7.27
C VAL A 278 38.46 -48.29 -6.31
N GLU A 279 38.13 -47.60 -5.22
CA GLU A 279 39.08 -47.25 -4.16
C GLU A 279 39.62 -48.46 -3.43
N SER A 280 38.75 -49.43 -3.09
CA SER A 280 39.17 -50.69 -2.46
C SER A 280 40.12 -51.51 -3.34
N CYS A 281 39.89 -51.55 -4.66
CA CYS A 281 40.80 -52.25 -5.61
C CYS A 281 42.12 -51.54 -5.81
N LYS A 282 42.24 -50.24 -5.63
CA LYS A 282 43.49 -49.49 -5.69
C LYS A 282 44.38 -49.80 -4.47
N ASN A 283 43.80 -49.76 -3.27
CA ASN A 283 44.53 -50.03 -2.03
C ASN A 283 45.02 -51.48 -1.90
N THR A 284 44.39 -52.44 -2.62
CA THR A 284 44.86 -53.84 -2.63
C THR A 284 46.01 -54.08 -3.61
N LYS A 285 46.33 -53.17 -4.53
CA LYS A 285 47.45 -53.28 -5.46
C LYS A 285 48.73 -52.58 -4.99
N GLU A 286 48.66 -51.85 -3.88
CA GLU A 286 49.81 -51.17 -3.27
C GLU A 286 50.36 -51.89 -2.03
N LEU A 287 49.86 -53.10 -1.70
CA LEU A 287 50.37 -54.07 -0.74
C LEU A 287 51.01 -55.23 -1.46
#